data_cbf72ed2d7f6834052a5a7301c6bda37
#
_entry.id   cbf72ed2d7f6834052a5a7301c6bda37
#
_cell.length_a   1.000
_cell.length_b   1.000
_cell.length_c   1.000
_cell.angle_alpha   90.00
_cell.angle_beta   90.00
_cell.angle_gamma   90.00
#
_symmetry.space_group_name_H-M   'P 1'
#
loop_
_entity.id
_entity.type
_entity.pdbx_description
1 polymer ?
#
loop_
_entity_poly.entity_id
_entity_poly.type
_entity_poly.pdbx_seq_one_letter_code
_entity_poly.pdbx_strand_id
1 'polypeptide(L)'
;MTKRKMPQKSFNKQHFFFAVFLLFFSFALATPPANFSGWELVFEDNFDGTSLDKSKWNPTYNWGHTHNHRAYCVEENVSVKDGKLIIKGENKRHPDAPATTTSGGETHSLDYTSGAIDTRGKFEFKYGYIEGRFKAPWQSGTWPAFWTLQDGWPPEIDILEIPASRYQHHYYLHYTDPSWYNEHGSAWDHEKSFGGHKDDNVDRSADFHTYAVEWDESNLNFYFDDKKFASYNRPTEIKQLEKQYIIINLAIGGWAGNDIEVTAENPAYYEADWVRVWQAKPAKPDTVRIMSMNFGTCMVKTEETALALGDCNGENAIAIITQLSSSSFRINFGDIVLEIPNEKTDAGLDAGLYNWNGGNHQKVVIEKQEGYDGSVVRMKMQHSNMYLRATTDGERVIQSWNDDWTWNQMWRLLEATDDSLKEDSSTSNSKLGNISNTYETSIHQAGENLFIELGSHFVNGATIRILDLHGREIMQRKTSRSTIFNTRSLSSGVYHILLSDGKQKILKRFRK
;
A
#
# COMPACT_ATOMS: atom_id res chain seq x y z
N MET A 1 -14.88 -54.31 -80.41
CA MET A 1 -15.05 -54.68 -78.98
C MET A 1 -14.26 -53.69 -78.16
N THR A 2 -14.89 -52.66 -77.65
CA THR A 2 -14.26 -51.49 -76.98
C THR A 2 -14.53 -51.61 -75.45
N LYS A 3 -13.52 -51.82 -74.68
CA LYS A 3 -13.62 -51.82 -73.21
C LYS A 3 -13.65 -50.37 -72.67
N ARG A 4 -14.77 -49.96 -72.04
CA ARG A 4 -14.91 -48.73 -71.30
C ARG A 4 -14.24 -48.85 -69.94
N LYS A 5 -13.28 -47.94 -69.62
CA LYS A 5 -12.74 -47.72 -68.28
C LYS A 5 -13.71 -46.87 -67.47
N MET A 6 -14.02 -47.32 -66.24
CA MET A 6 -14.71 -46.50 -65.22
C MET A 6 -13.75 -45.56 -64.54
N PRO A 7 -14.15 -44.33 -64.16
CA PRO A 7 -13.32 -43.44 -63.44
C PRO A 7 -13.28 -43.74 -61.93
N GLN A 8 -12.10 -43.74 -61.33
CA GLN A 8 -11.89 -43.81 -59.87
C GLN A 8 -12.33 -42.50 -59.22
N LYS A 9 -13.19 -42.61 -58.21
CA LYS A 9 -13.53 -41.52 -57.31
C LYS A 9 -12.38 -41.34 -56.27
N SER A 10 -11.73 -40.19 -56.27
CA SER A 10 -10.82 -39.80 -55.22
C SER A 10 -11.59 -39.41 -53.96
N PHE A 11 -11.34 -40.07 -52.86
CA PHE A 11 -11.81 -39.67 -51.53
C PHE A 11 -10.96 -38.54 -51.02
N ASN A 12 -11.50 -37.32 -50.96
CA ASN A 12 -10.92 -36.20 -50.23
C ASN A 12 -11.11 -36.42 -48.73
N LYS A 13 -10.04 -36.71 -48.00
CA LYS A 13 -10.02 -36.67 -46.54
C LYS A 13 -9.99 -35.18 -46.12
N GLN A 14 -11.16 -34.64 -45.79
CA GLN A 14 -11.24 -33.41 -44.99
C GLN A 14 -10.85 -33.72 -43.54
N HIS A 15 -9.70 -33.22 -43.16
CA HIS A 15 -9.29 -33.16 -41.76
C HIS A 15 -10.07 -32.04 -41.07
N PHE A 16 -11.08 -32.41 -40.28
CA PHE A 16 -11.69 -31.50 -39.31
C PHE A 16 -10.67 -31.24 -38.19
N PHE A 17 -10.03 -30.09 -38.18
CA PHE A 17 -9.34 -29.59 -37.01
C PHE A 17 -10.41 -29.05 -36.04
N PHE A 18 -10.66 -29.79 -34.96
CA PHE A 18 -11.33 -29.25 -33.79
C PHE A 18 -10.31 -28.33 -33.10
N ALA A 19 -10.45 -27.03 -33.29
CA ALA A 19 -9.78 -26.05 -32.45
C ALA A 19 -10.49 -26.02 -31.09
N VAL A 20 -9.92 -26.70 -30.11
CA VAL A 20 -10.31 -26.52 -28.71
C VAL A 20 -9.82 -25.13 -28.30
N PHE A 21 -10.71 -24.15 -28.27
CA PHE A 21 -10.48 -22.89 -27.62
C PHE A 21 -10.49 -23.14 -26.10
N LEU A 22 -9.33 -23.39 -25.54
CA LEU A 22 -9.10 -23.25 -24.09
C LEU A 22 -9.25 -21.76 -23.78
N LEU A 23 -10.43 -21.36 -23.32
CA LEU A 23 -10.63 -20.09 -22.61
C LEU A 23 -9.81 -20.18 -21.33
N PHE A 24 -8.58 -19.66 -21.37
CA PHE A 24 -7.87 -19.29 -20.16
C PHE A 24 -8.62 -18.09 -19.56
N PHE A 25 -9.51 -18.37 -18.60
CA PHE A 25 -9.89 -17.35 -17.64
C PHE A 25 -8.60 -17.00 -16.87
N SER A 26 -7.94 -15.94 -17.29
CA SER A 26 -6.96 -15.26 -16.46
C SER A 26 -7.75 -14.67 -15.31
N PHE A 27 -7.79 -15.38 -14.17
CA PHE A 27 -8.08 -14.73 -12.91
C PHE A 27 -6.97 -13.69 -12.72
N ALA A 28 -7.24 -12.46 -13.08
CA ALA A 28 -6.43 -11.34 -12.62
C ALA A 28 -6.60 -11.32 -11.10
N LEU A 29 -5.64 -11.89 -10.39
CA LEU A 29 -5.53 -11.65 -8.96
C LEU A 29 -5.39 -10.14 -8.83
N ALA A 30 -6.45 -9.47 -8.37
CA ALA A 30 -6.36 -8.06 -8.02
C ALA A 30 -5.27 -7.94 -6.96
N THR A 31 -4.17 -7.33 -7.36
CA THR A 31 -3.10 -6.96 -6.43
C THR A 31 -3.37 -5.54 -6.00
N PRO A 32 -3.32 -5.24 -4.69
CA PRO A 32 -3.38 -3.86 -4.22
C PRO A 32 -2.38 -3.01 -5.01
N PRO A 33 -2.70 -1.75 -5.34
CA PRO A 33 -1.78 -0.92 -6.10
C PRO A 33 -0.46 -0.80 -5.35
N ALA A 34 0.62 -1.11 -6.06
CA ALA A 34 2.01 -1.03 -5.67
C ALA A 34 2.51 -1.95 -4.54
N ASN A 35 3.08 -3.09 -4.91
CA ASN A 35 4.20 -3.80 -4.23
C ASN A 35 4.08 -4.03 -2.70
N PHE A 36 2.89 -4.21 -2.16
CA PHE A 36 2.72 -4.54 -0.76
C PHE A 36 2.89 -6.05 -0.51
N SER A 37 4.12 -6.51 -0.45
CA SER A 37 4.43 -7.87 0.02
C SER A 37 3.95 -8.15 1.46
N GLY A 38 3.48 -7.11 2.16
CA GLY A 38 2.99 -7.14 3.53
C GLY A 38 1.47 -7.09 3.71
N TRP A 39 0.66 -7.24 2.66
CA TRP A 39 -0.79 -7.23 2.77
C TRP A 39 -1.38 -8.64 2.72
N GLU A 40 -2.47 -8.86 3.44
CA GLU A 40 -3.28 -10.07 3.33
C GLU A 40 -4.71 -9.72 2.97
N LEU A 41 -5.33 -10.57 2.16
CA LEU A 41 -6.74 -10.49 1.83
C LEU A 41 -7.55 -10.96 3.05
N VAL A 42 -8.30 -10.05 3.69
CA VAL A 42 -9.08 -10.33 4.90
C VAL A 42 -10.59 -10.48 4.62
N PHE A 43 -11.04 -9.98 3.48
CA PHE A 43 -12.40 -10.14 3.01
C PHE A 43 -12.43 -10.21 1.48
N GLU A 44 -13.22 -11.14 0.95
CA GLU A 44 -13.49 -11.23 -0.48
C GLU A 44 -14.92 -11.76 -0.70
N ASP A 45 -15.61 -11.16 -1.67
CA ASP A 45 -16.77 -11.75 -2.29
C ASP A 45 -16.72 -11.53 -3.81
N ASN A 46 -16.66 -12.61 -4.56
CA ASN A 46 -16.68 -12.62 -6.03
C ASN A 46 -18.09 -12.89 -6.57
N PHE A 47 -19.09 -12.98 -5.69
CA PHE A 47 -20.49 -13.25 -6.02
C PHE A 47 -20.71 -14.46 -6.92
N ASP A 48 -19.87 -15.50 -6.77
CA ASP A 48 -19.91 -16.74 -7.58
C ASP A 48 -21.10 -17.66 -7.24
N GLY A 49 -21.86 -17.30 -6.21
CA GLY A 49 -23.03 -18.06 -5.76
C GLY A 49 -24.25 -17.91 -6.66
N THR A 50 -25.37 -18.48 -6.22
CA THR A 50 -26.71 -18.33 -6.82
C THR A 50 -27.65 -17.48 -5.99
N SER A 51 -27.19 -17.00 -4.84
CA SER A 51 -27.89 -16.12 -3.91
C SER A 51 -26.88 -15.34 -3.07
N LEU A 52 -27.34 -14.26 -2.45
CA LEU A 52 -26.52 -13.45 -1.53
C LEU A 52 -26.00 -14.33 -0.38
N ASP A 53 -24.69 -14.28 -0.14
CA ASP A 53 -24.08 -14.97 0.99
C ASP A 53 -24.41 -14.22 2.30
N LYS A 54 -25.44 -14.70 2.99
CA LYS A 54 -25.92 -14.10 4.25
C LYS A 54 -24.94 -14.29 5.42
N SER A 55 -23.86 -15.04 5.26
CA SER A 55 -22.78 -15.06 6.24
C SER A 55 -21.88 -13.82 6.13
N LYS A 56 -21.83 -13.18 4.96
CA LYS A 56 -21.06 -11.97 4.68
C LYS A 56 -21.92 -10.70 4.66
N TRP A 57 -23.17 -10.77 4.18
CA TRP A 57 -24.02 -9.64 3.88
C TRP A 57 -25.38 -9.68 4.59
N ASN A 58 -25.85 -8.55 5.03
CA ASN A 58 -27.26 -8.29 5.36
C ASN A 58 -27.97 -7.79 4.10
N PRO A 59 -29.23 -8.17 3.84
CA PRO A 59 -29.90 -7.87 2.57
C PRO A 59 -30.65 -6.51 2.56
N THR A 60 -30.44 -5.66 3.53
CA THR A 60 -30.97 -4.28 3.62
C THR A 60 -30.04 -3.43 4.46
N TYR A 61 -30.33 -2.13 4.59
CA TYR A 61 -29.62 -1.32 5.58
C TYR A 61 -29.95 -1.79 7.01
N ASN A 62 -28.99 -1.67 7.91
CA ASN A 62 -29.17 -2.01 9.33
C ASN A 62 -30.20 -1.14 10.08
N TRP A 63 -30.52 0.03 9.53
CA TRP A 63 -31.55 0.94 10.07
C TRP A 63 -32.91 0.81 9.38
N GLY A 64 -33.08 -0.13 8.44
CA GLY A 64 -34.33 -0.42 7.76
C GLY A 64 -34.29 -0.30 6.24
N HIS A 65 -35.41 0.10 5.65
CA HIS A 65 -35.61 0.04 4.20
C HIS A 65 -35.49 1.38 3.48
N THR A 66 -35.32 2.49 4.21
CA THR A 66 -35.28 3.83 3.65
C THR A 66 -34.00 4.56 4.05
N HIS A 67 -33.51 5.35 3.14
CA HIS A 67 -32.40 6.28 3.33
C HIS A 67 -32.68 7.48 2.41
N ASN A 68 -32.13 8.59 2.55
CA ASN A 68 -32.23 9.88 1.84
C ASN A 68 -32.70 9.88 0.36
N HIS A 69 -33.62 9.00 -0.03
CA HIS A 69 -34.06 8.78 -1.41
C HIS A 69 -35.49 8.23 -1.50
N ARG A 70 -36.03 8.01 -2.71
CA ARG A 70 -37.40 7.62 -3.01
C ARG A 70 -37.63 6.12 -3.16
N ALA A 71 -36.66 5.29 -2.90
CA ALA A 71 -36.77 3.84 -3.02
C ALA A 71 -36.92 3.16 -1.65
N TYR A 72 -37.76 2.15 -1.59
CA TYR A 72 -37.86 1.21 -0.48
C TYR A 72 -36.98 0.00 -0.79
N CYS A 73 -35.86 -0.14 -0.05
CA CYS A 73 -34.86 -1.18 -0.30
C CYS A 73 -35.31 -2.51 0.31
N VAL A 74 -35.35 -3.55 -0.53
CA VAL A 74 -35.82 -4.88 -0.16
C VAL A 74 -34.91 -5.98 -0.71
N GLU A 75 -34.91 -7.13 -0.03
CA GLU A 75 -34.09 -8.28 -0.44
C GLU A 75 -34.42 -8.78 -1.85
N GLU A 76 -35.70 -8.70 -2.25
CA GLU A 76 -36.19 -9.16 -3.56
C GLU A 76 -35.54 -8.41 -4.74
N ASN A 77 -35.03 -7.22 -4.49
CA ASN A 77 -34.31 -6.41 -5.47
C ASN A 77 -32.80 -6.69 -5.47
N VAL A 78 -32.32 -7.62 -4.64
CA VAL A 78 -30.92 -8.04 -4.57
C VAL A 78 -30.82 -9.48 -5.08
N SER A 79 -29.96 -9.72 -6.05
CA SER A 79 -29.73 -11.06 -6.59
C SER A 79 -28.25 -11.29 -6.87
N VAL A 80 -27.84 -12.55 -6.80
CA VAL A 80 -26.51 -12.99 -7.25
C VAL A 80 -26.72 -13.96 -8.40
N LYS A 81 -26.17 -13.61 -9.54
CA LYS A 81 -26.34 -14.36 -10.79
C LYS A 81 -25.17 -14.12 -11.74
N ASP A 82 -24.75 -15.17 -12.44
CA ASP A 82 -23.72 -15.12 -13.47
C ASP A 82 -22.39 -14.49 -12.96
N GLY A 83 -22.03 -14.84 -11.70
CA GLY A 83 -20.80 -14.33 -11.05
C GLY A 83 -20.87 -12.84 -10.67
N LYS A 84 -22.07 -12.31 -10.40
CA LYS A 84 -22.25 -10.90 -10.05
C LYS A 84 -23.35 -10.69 -9.02
N LEU A 85 -23.15 -9.71 -8.16
CA LEU A 85 -24.23 -9.06 -7.43
C LEU A 85 -24.99 -8.14 -8.39
N ILE A 86 -26.31 -8.18 -8.35
CA ILE A 86 -27.19 -7.30 -9.11
C ILE A 86 -28.19 -6.67 -8.17
N ILE A 87 -28.17 -5.37 -8.05
CA ILE A 87 -29.18 -4.57 -7.36
C ILE A 87 -30.08 -3.93 -8.41
N LYS A 88 -31.36 -4.29 -8.38
CA LYS A 88 -32.38 -3.80 -9.30
C LYS A 88 -33.14 -2.62 -8.68
N GLY A 89 -33.14 -1.49 -9.37
CA GLY A 89 -34.01 -0.35 -9.08
C GLY A 89 -35.21 -0.32 -10.06
N GLU A 90 -36.44 -0.25 -9.57
CA GLU A 90 -37.62 -0.23 -10.44
C GLU A 90 -38.71 0.72 -9.93
N ASN A 91 -39.49 1.28 -10.85
CA ASN A 91 -40.68 2.06 -10.50
C ASN A 91 -41.80 1.08 -10.15
N LYS A 92 -41.79 0.67 -8.92
CA LYS A 92 -42.77 -0.22 -8.32
C LYS A 92 -42.85 0.06 -6.83
N ARG A 93 -44.03 0.47 -6.38
CA ARG A 93 -44.24 0.69 -4.94
C ARG A 93 -44.35 -0.64 -4.21
N HIS A 94 -43.57 -0.83 -3.15
CA HIS A 94 -43.69 -1.99 -2.28
C HIS A 94 -44.93 -1.90 -1.39
N PRO A 95 -45.66 -3.00 -1.15
CA PRO A 95 -46.86 -3.00 -0.31
C PRO A 95 -46.63 -2.48 1.11
N ASP A 96 -45.49 -2.83 1.70
CA ASP A 96 -45.14 -2.45 3.07
C ASP A 96 -44.46 -1.07 3.16
N ALA A 97 -44.20 -0.41 2.03
CA ALA A 97 -43.58 0.91 2.05
C ALA A 97 -44.52 1.93 2.67
N PRO A 98 -44.09 2.79 3.60
CA PRO A 98 -44.88 3.92 4.06
C PRO A 98 -45.21 4.84 2.88
N ALA A 99 -46.33 5.60 2.98
CA ALA A 99 -46.75 6.46 1.89
C ALA A 99 -45.66 7.46 1.50
N THR A 100 -44.96 7.97 2.50
CA THR A 100 -43.90 8.97 2.36
C THR A 100 -42.80 8.70 3.38
N THR A 101 -41.62 9.24 3.08
CA THR A 101 -40.50 9.38 4.03
C THR A 101 -40.05 10.83 4.07
N THR A 102 -39.48 11.26 5.19
CA THR A 102 -38.92 12.61 5.33
C THR A 102 -37.41 12.51 5.52
N SER A 103 -36.67 13.23 4.70
CA SER A 103 -35.22 13.29 4.76
C SER A 103 -34.76 14.70 4.40
N GLY A 104 -33.75 15.23 5.12
CA GLY A 104 -33.26 16.60 4.89
C GLY A 104 -34.32 17.70 5.01
N GLY A 105 -35.41 17.44 5.74
CA GLY A 105 -36.55 18.37 5.86
C GLY A 105 -37.54 18.29 4.70
N GLU A 106 -37.30 17.47 3.68
CA GLU A 106 -38.21 17.24 2.54
C GLU A 106 -38.96 15.92 2.68
N THR A 107 -40.24 15.90 2.27
CA THR A 107 -41.09 14.70 2.27
C THR A 107 -41.18 14.16 0.86
N HIS A 108 -40.82 12.90 0.69
CA HIS A 108 -40.83 12.22 -0.60
C HIS A 108 -41.76 11.01 -0.57
N SER A 109 -42.42 10.74 -1.71
CA SER A 109 -43.16 9.48 -1.91
C SER A 109 -42.16 8.33 -2.15
N LEU A 110 -42.48 7.12 -1.64
CA LEU A 110 -41.72 5.90 -1.86
C LEU A 110 -42.34 5.09 -3.02
N ASP A 111 -42.15 5.57 -4.24
CA ASP A 111 -42.76 5.00 -5.45
C ASP A 111 -41.90 3.92 -6.11
N TYR A 112 -40.70 3.74 -5.62
CA TYR A 112 -39.71 2.83 -6.18
C TYR A 112 -39.35 1.72 -5.17
N THR A 113 -38.95 0.55 -5.69
CA THR A 113 -38.19 -0.44 -4.92
C THR A 113 -36.76 -0.47 -5.42
N SER A 114 -35.82 -0.77 -4.53
CA SER A 114 -34.43 -0.98 -4.82
C SER A 114 -33.79 -1.93 -3.80
N GLY A 115 -32.47 -2.03 -3.76
CA GLY A 115 -31.75 -2.88 -2.83
C GLY A 115 -30.57 -2.16 -2.17
N ALA A 116 -30.22 -2.69 -1.02
CA ALA A 116 -29.01 -2.36 -0.29
C ALA A 116 -28.49 -3.62 0.39
N ILE A 117 -27.18 -3.75 0.54
CA ILE A 117 -26.54 -4.79 1.36
C ILE A 117 -25.48 -4.16 2.23
N ASP A 118 -25.26 -4.71 3.41
CA ASP A 118 -24.16 -4.29 4.29
C ASP A 118 -23.47 -5.49 4.98
N THR A 119 -22.26 -5.24 5.50
CA THR A 119 -21.49 -6.26 6.25
C THR A 119 -21.55 -6.07 7.76
N ARG A 120 -22.39 -5.20 8.29
CA ARG A 120 -22.45 -4.88 9.73
C ARG A 120 -22.68 -6.14 10.59
N GLY A 121 -21.83 -6.29 11.61
CA GLY A 121 -21.86 -7.44 12.51
C GLY A 121 -21.38 -8.75 11.89
N LYS A 122 -20.89 -8.73 10.66
CA LYS A 122 -20.34 -9.90 9.93
C LYS A 122 -18.88 -9.68 9.53
N PHE A 123 -18.58 -8.54 8.95
CA PHE A 123 -17.22 -8.11 8.65
C PHE A 123 -17.08 -6.61 8.86
N GLU A 124 -16.08 -6.23 9.63
CA GLU A 124 -15.70 -4.85 9.91
C GLU A 124 -14.19 -4.74 9.94
N PHE A 125 -13.63 -3.64 9.46
CA PHE A 125 -12.19 -3.43 9.40
C PHE A 125 -11.81 -2.01 9.79
N LYS A 126 -10.61 -1.84 10.31
CA LYS A 126 -9.99 -0.54 10.58
C LYS A 126 -8.64 -0.50 9.89
N TYR A 127 -8.44 0.51 9.06
CA TYR A 127 -7.30 0.64 8.15
C TYR A 127 -7.22 -0.49 7.12
N GLY A 128 -6.67 -0.18 5.97
CA GLY A 128 -6.53 -1.17 4.91
C GLY A 128 -6.73 -0.56 3.52
N TYR A 129 -6.84 -1.43 2.55
CA TYR A 129 -7.19 -1.13 1.17
C TYR A 129 -8.49 -1.86 0.84
N ILE A 130 -9.55 -1.13 0.57
CA ILE A 130 -10.82 -1.68 0.11
C ILE A 130 -11.02 -1.31 -1.36
N GLU A 131 -11.44 -2.29 -2.13
CA GLU A 131 -11.71 -2.15 -3.56
C GLU A 131 -12.94 -2.95 -3.97
N GLY A 132 -13.70 -2.41 -4.90
CA GLY A 132 -14.76 -3.12 -5.56
C GLY A 132 -14.81 -2.81 -7.05
N ARG A 133 -15.33 -3.77 -7.83
CA ARG A 133 -15.49 -3.63 -9.27
C ARG A 133 -16.95 -3.55 -9.63
N PHE A 134 -17.38 -2.38 -10.11
CA PHE A 134 -18.78 -2.03 -10.30
C PHE A 134 -19.08 -1.54 -11.70
N LYS A 135 -20.33 -1.78 -12.13
CA LYS A 135 -20.92 -1.17 -13.31
C LYS A 135 -22.19 -0.42 -12.89
N ALA A 136 -22.19 0.90 -13.10
CA ALA A 136 -23.29 1.78 -12.73
C ALA A 136 -24.49 1.65 -13.69
N PRO A 137 -25.72 1.93 -13.26
CA PRO A 137 -26.84 2.14 -14.17
C PRO A 137 -26.63 3.41 -15.02
N TRP A 138 -27.28 3.48 -16.18
CA TRP A 138 -27.17 4.61 -17.08
C TRP A 138 -28.31 5.64 -16.91
N GLN A 139 -29.41 5.25 -16.25
CA GLN A 139 -30.61 6.06 -16.11
C GLN A 139 -30.36 7.24 -15.17
N SER A 140 -30.84 8.42 -15.55
CA SER A 140 -30.90 9.60 -14.67
C SER A 140 -31.77 9.32 -13.44
N GLY A 141 -31.47 10.01 -12.36
CA GLY A 141 -32.18 9.86 -11.08
C GLY A 141 -31.78 8.61 -10.30
N THR A 142 -30.74 7.90 -10.73
CA THR A 142 -30.10 6.79 -9.98
C THR A 142 -28.90 7.30 -9.20
N TRP A 143 -28.68 6.73 -8.01
CA TRP A 143 -27.56 7.06 -7.14
C TRP A 143 -26.96 5.75 -6.56
N PRO A 144 -26.17 5.03 -7.36
CA PRO A 144 -25.41 3.89 -6.87
C PRO A 144 -24.27 4.35 -5.97
N ALA A 145 -24.05 3.60 -4.88
CA ALA A 145 -23.00 3.88 -3.91
C ALA A 145 -22.27 2.63 -3.44
N PHE A 146 -20.98 2.82 -3.14
CA PHE A 146 -20.09 1.88 -2.46
C PHE A 146 -19.32 2.67 -1.42
N TRP A 147 -19.57 2.41 -0.15
CA TRP A 147 -19.14 3.23 0.96
C TRP A 147 -18.94 2.41 2.23
N THR A 148 -18.40 3.03 3.26
CA THR A 148 -18.20 2.41 4.55
C THR A 148 -18.73 3.27 5.69
N LEU A 149 -19.23 2.63 6.72
CA LEU A 149 -19.80 3.27 7.88
C LEU A 149 -19.41 2.54 9.16
N GLN A 150 -19.40 3.24 10.27
CA GLN A 150 -19.30 2.69 11.63
C GLN A 150 -20.60 2.80 12.40
N ASP A 151 -20.64 2.30 13.62
CA ASP A 151 -21.77 2.56 14.52
C ASP A 151 -21.81 4.04 14.93
N GLY A 152 -22.87 4.72 14.49
CA GLY A 152 -23.01 6.18 14.66
C GLY A 152 -22.46 6.97 13.46
N TRP A 153 -23.22 7.98 13.04
CA TRP A 153 -22.86 8.88 11.94
C TRP A 153 -22.65 10.31 12.44
N PRO A 154 -21.66 11.06 11.93
CA PRO A 154 -20.46 10.60 11.23
C PRO A 154 -19.47 9.88 12.17
N PRO A 155 -18.37 9.22 11.68
CA PRO A 155 -17.76 9.36 10.35
C PRO A 155 -18.17 8.26 9.35
N GLU A 156 -17.91 8.56 8.06
CA GLU A 156 -18.23 7.72 6.89
C GLU A 156 -17.19 7.95 5.78
N ILE A 157 -16.87 6.93 5.00
CA ILE A 157 -16.03 7.06 3.80
C ILE A 157 -16.85 6.63 2.57
N ASP A 158 -17.08 7.55 1.65
CA ASP A 158 -17.67 7.28 0.35
C ASP A 158 -16.58 7.03 -0.67
N ILE A 159 -16.57 5.82 -1.22
CA ILE A 159 -15.55 5.39 -2.21
C ILE A 159 -16.06 5.65 -3.61
N LEU A 160 -17.35 5.43 -3.80
CA LEU A 160 -18.08 5.62 -5.05
C LEU A 160 -19.49 6.10 -4.76
N GLU A 161 -19.85 7.24 -5.34
CA GLU A 161 -21.23 7.71 -5.47
C GLU A 161 -21.42 8.32 -6.86
N ILE A 162 -22.52 7.96 -7.56
CA ILE A 162 -22.84 8.53 -8.88
C ILE A 162 -24.26 9.11 -8.85
N PRO A 163 -24.46 10.31 -8.27
CA PRO A 163 -25.79 10.90 -8.17
C PRO A 163 -26.18 11.75 -9.39
N ALA A 164 -25.24 12.23 -10.18
CA ALA A 164 -25.51 13.26 -11.19
C ALA A 164 -25.20 12.81 -12.62
N SER A 165 -24.06 12.20 -12.86
CA SER A 165 -23.60 11.87 -14.21
C SER A 165 -22.78 10.59 -14.21
N ARG A 166 -23.09 9.67 -15.13
CA ARG A 166 -22.31 8.44 -15.33
C ARG A 166 -20.87 8.69 -15.79
N TYR A 167 -20.52 9.91 -16.14
CA TYR A 167 -19.15 10.33 -16.49
C TYR A 167 -18.37 10.88 -15.29
N GLN A 168 -18.98 10.86 -14.11
CA GLN A 168 -18.45 11.43 -12.89
C GLN A 168 -18.75 10.51 -11.71
N HIS A 169 -17.82 10.37 -10.77
CA HIS A 169 -18.14 9.81 -9.45
C HIS A 169 -17.58 10.68 -8.34
N HIS A 170 -18.28 10.68 -7.23
CA HIS A 170 -17.94 11.41 -6.03
C HIS A 170 -17.27 10.49 -5.02
N TYR A 171 -16.48 11.08 -4.13
CA TYR A 171 -15.76 10.43 -3.03
C TYR A 171 -15.61 11.41 -1.88
N TYR A 172 -15.93 10.98 -0.65
CA TYR A 172 -15.93 11.86 0.52
C TYR A 172 -15.42 11.13 1.78
N LEU A 173 -14.97 11.93 2.75
CA LEU A 173 -14.95 11.60 4.16
C LEU A 173 -15.91 12.53 4.88
N HIS A 174 -16.92 11.99 5.56
CA HIS A 174 -17.74 12.70 6.51
C HIS A 174 -17.19 12.53 7.91
N TYR A 175 -17.14 13.58 8.70
CA TYR A 175 -16.57 13.57 10.04
C TYR A 175 -17.22 14.65 10.92
N THR A 176 -17.13 14.53 12.23
CA THR A 176 -17.53 15.59 13.16
C THR A 176 -16.44 16.66 13.21
N ASP A 177 -16.83 17.94 13.25
CA ASP A 177 -15.86 19.04 13.43
C ASP A 177 -14.87 18.70 14.55
N PRO A 178 -13.55 18.73 14.30
CA PRO A 178 -12.57 18.28 15.29
C PRO A 178 -12.58 19.06 16.61
N SER A 179 -12.98 20.34 16.58
CA SER A 179 -13.10 21.15 17.80
C SER A 179 -14.24 20.63 18.68
N TRP A 180 -15.34 20.19 18.09
CA TRP A 180 -16.44 19.57 18.80
C TRP A 180 -16.12 18.13 19.23
N TYR A 181 -15.60 17.33 18.29
CA TYR A 181 -15.31 15.91 18.51
C TYR A 181 -14.39 15.64 19.71
N ASN A 182 -13.36 16.47 19.87
CA ASN A 182 -12.38 16.29 20.97
C ASN A 182 -12.99 16.44 22.37
N GLU A 183 -14.11 17.17 22.48
CA GLU A 183 -14.80 17.42 23.77
C GLU A 183 -16.05 16.55 23.96
N HIS A 184 -16.77 16.22 22.87
CA HIS A 184 -18.12 15.66 22.94
C HIS A 184 -18.27 14.34 22.13
N GLY A 185 -17.31 13.99 21.27
CA GLY A 185 -17.42 12.82 20.37
C GLY A 185 -18.21 13.13 19.09
N SER A 186 -18.66 12.08 18.43
CA SER A 186 -19.44 12.16 17.18
C SER A 186 -20.75 12.90 17.36
N ALA A 187 -21.07 13.79 16.42
CA ALA A 187 -22.33 14.53 16.40
C ALA A 187 -22.75 14.89 14.98
N TRP A 188 -23.94 14.48 14.59
CA TRP A 188 -24.51 14.69 13.25
C TRP A 188 -24.75 16.18 12.91
N ASP A 189 -25.08 16.99 13.90
CA ASP A 189 -25.32 18.44 13.76
C ASP A 189 -24.02 19.27 13.69
N HIS A 190 -22.86 18.63 13.90
CA HIS A 190 -21.52 19.16 13.73
C HIS A 190 -20.74 18.46 12.62
N GLU A 191 -21.45 17.80 11.72
CA GLU A 191 -20.86 17.13 10.57
C GLU A 191 -20.15 18.13 9.65
N LYS A 192 -19.00 17.67 9.13
CA LYS A 192 -18.21 18.27 8.08
C LYS A 192 -17.81 17.19 7.09
N SER A 193 -17.56 17.59 5.87
CA SER A 193 -17.02 16.68 4.87
C SER A 193 -15.88 17.30 4.08
N PHE A 194 -15.00 16.45 3.59
CA PHE A 194 -14.09 16.81 2.51
C PHE A 194 -13.99 15.67 1.50
N GLY A 195 -13.71 16.03 0.27
CA GLY A 195 -13.65 15.10 -0.84
C GLY A 195 -13.79 15.86 -2.14
N GLY A 196 -14.46 15.26 -3.09
CA GLY A 196 -14.68 15.85 -4.40
C GLY A 196 -15.33 14.89 -5.36
N HIS A 197 -15.08 15.14 -6.63
CA HIS A 197 -15.51 14.24 -7.70
C HIS A 197 -14.37 14.04 -8.70
N LYS A 198 -14.35 12.88 -9.31
CA LYS A 198 -13.53 12.59 -10.47
C LYS A 198 -14.40 12.71 -11.72
N ASP A 199 -14.17 13.76 -12.48
CA ASP A 199 -14.80 14.02 -13.76
C ASP A 199 -13.83 13.66 -14.90
N ASP A 200 -14.30 12.82 -15.80
CA ASP A 200 -13.55 12.38 -16.98
C ASP A 200 -14.52 11.90 -18.08
N ASN A 201 -14.00 11.49 -19.22
CA ASN A 201 -14.83 11.01 -20.32
C ASN A 201 -15.14 9.50 -20.26
N VAL A 202 -14.93 8.85 -19.11
CA VAL A 202 -15.21 7.43 -18.91
C VAL A 202 -16.68 7.24 -18.55
N ASP A 203 -17.41 6.48 -19.36
CA ASP A 203 -18.81 6.10 -19.10
C ASP A 203 -18.86 4.91 -18.13
N ARG A 204 -19.15 5.16 -16.86
CA ARG A 204 -19.21 4.16 -15.80
C ARG A 204 -20.36 3.17 -15.93
N SER A 205 -21.27 3.40 -16.88
CA SER A 205 -22.36 2.48 -17.21
C SER A 205 -22.05 1.56 -18.40
N ALA A 206 -20.99 1.84 -19.15
CA ALA A 206 -20.63 1.07 -20.33
C ALA A 206 -19.95 -0.26 -19.97
N ASP A 207 -19.08 -0.27 -18.97
CA ASP A 207 -18.34 -1.44 -18.49
C ASP A 207 -18.12 -1.39 -16.97
N PHE A 208 -17.49 -2.43 -16.45
CA PHE A 208 -17.07 -2.51 -15.07
C PHE A 208 -15.77 -1.72 -14.85
N HIS A 209 -15.74 -0.95 -13.77
CA HIS A 209 -14.59 -0.17 -13.32
C HIS A 209 -14.25 -0.51 -11.87
N THR A 210 -12.97 -0.35 -11.47
CA THR A 210 -12.53 -0.51 -10.09
C THR A 210 -12.52 0.82 -9.36
N TYR A 211 -13.00 0.79 -8.12
CA TYR A 211 -13.05 1.92 -7.20
C TYR A 211 -12.45 1.48 -5.87
N ALA A 212 -11.51 2.26 -5.35
CA ALA A 212 -10.86 1.87 -4.11
C ALA A 212 -10.46 3.06 -3.24
N VAL A 213 -10.30 2.78 -1.96
CA VAL A 213 -9.63 3.65 -1.01
C VAL A 213 -8.59 2.87 -0.21
N GLU A 214 -7.39 3.42 -0.10
CA GLU A 214 -6.39 3.05 0.88
C GLU A 214 -6.52 4.01 2.06
N TRP A 215 -6.66 3.44 3.22
CA TRP A 215 -6.91 4.16 4.45
C TRP A 215 -5.91 3.73 5.53
N ASP A 216 -5.17 4.69 6.08
CA ASP A 216 -4.29 4.51 7.23
C ASP A 216 -4.59 5.55 8.33
N GLU A 217 -3.76 5.65 9.36
CA GLU A 217 -3.94 6.55 10.50
C GLU A 217 -4.00 8.04 10.14
N SER A 218 -3.52 8.40 8.96
CA SER A 218 -3.29 9.80 8.59
C SER A 218 -3.74 10.13 7.17
N ASN A 219 -3.92 9.11 6.32
CA ASN A 219 -4.12 9.30 4.89
C ASN A 219 -5.34 8.54 4.39
N LEU A 220 -6.01 9.16 3.41
CA LEU A 220 -6.97 8.55 2.50
C LEU A 220 -6.46 8.75 1.08
N ASN A 221 -6.24 7.65 0.36
CA ASN A 221 -5.84 7.65 -1.04
C ASN A 221 -6.94 6.98 -1.87
N PHE A 222 -7.52 7.68 -2.83
CA PHE A 222 -8.59 7.18 -3.68
C PHE A 222 -8.07 6.76 -5.04
N TYR A 223 -8.60 5.64 -5.55
CA TYR A 223 -8.17 5.02 -6.81
C TYR A 223 -9.36 4.74 -7.72
N PHE A 224 -9.15 4.90 -9.02
CA PHE A 224 -10.06 4.55 -10.08
C PHE A 224 -9.29 3.82 -11.18
N ASP A 225 -9.74 2.61 -11.56
CA ASP A 225 -9.04 1.73 -12.51
C ASP A 225 -7.54 1.62 -12.19
N ASP A 226 -7.24 1.21 -10.94
CA ASP A 226 -5.90 1.00 -10.38
C ASP A 226 -5.01 2.27 -10.31
N LYS A 227 -5.54 3.44 -10.63
CA LYS A 227 -4.79 4.69 -10.64
C LYS A 227 -5.21 5.58 -9.48
N LYS A 228 -4.25 5.94 -8.62
CA LYS A 228 -4.48 6.94 -7.58
C LYS A 228 -4.77 8.30 -8.24
N PHE A 229 -5.88 8.91 -7.88
CA PHE A 229 -6.30 10.21 -8.41
C PHE A 229 -6.50 11.28 -7.33
N ALA A 230 -6.69 10.87 -6.07
CA ALA A 230 -6.78 11.81 -4.95
C ALA A 230 -6.02 11.26 -3.74
N SER A 231 -5.47 12.17 -2.93
CA SER A 231 -4.72 11.84 -1.72
C SER A 231 -4.90 12.95 -0.69
N TYR A 232 -5.28 12.57 0.52
CA TYR A 232 -5.53 13.49 1.63
C TYR A 232 -4.76 13.04 2.86
N ASN A 233 -3.99 13.96 3.44
CA ASN A 233 -3.39 13.78 4.76
C ASN A 233 -4.21 14.56 5.77
N ARG A 234 -5.01 13.86 6.57
CA ARG A 234 -5.98 14.43 7.52
C ARG A 234 -6.03 13.64 8.84
N PRO A 235 -4.91 13.56 9.58
CA PRO A 235 -4.84 12.69 10.77
C PRO A 235 -5.84 13.04 11.86
N THR A 236 -6.24 14.32 11.96
CA THR A 236 -7.19 14.78 12.98
C THR A 236 -8.61 14.29 12.71
N GLU A 237 -9.01 14.28 11.46
CA GLU A 237 -10.33 13.83 11.01
C GLU A 237 -10.37 12.29 10.92
N ILE A 238 -9.33 11.69 10.34
CA ILE A 238 -9.23 10.24 10.11
C ILE A 238 -9.18 9.46 11.44
N LYS A 239 -8.62 10.03 12.52
CA LYS A 239 -8.61 9.37 13.83
C LYS A 239 -10.01 9.11 14.40
N GLN A 240 -11.06 9.75 13.89
CA GLN A 240 -12.46 9.51 14.28
C GLN A 240 -13.00 8.19 13.72
N LEU A 241 -12.38 7.68 12.63
CA LEU A 241 -12.77 6.43 12.00
C LEU A 241 -12.38 5.24 12.89
N GLU A 242 -13.38 4.49 13.32
CA GLU A 242 -13.22 3.22 14.02
C GLU A 242 -13.39 2.06 13.01
N LYS A 243 -13.81 0.90 13.47
CA LYS A 243 -14.09 -0.20 12.55
C LYS A 243 -15.27 0.14 11.65
N GLN A 244 -15.06 0.02 10.35
CA GLN A 244 -16.03 0.31 9.31
C GLN A 244 -16.60 -0.97 8.75
N TYR A 245 -17.92 -1.03 8.52
CA TYR A 245 -18.58 -2.03 7.70
C TYR A 245 -18.86 -1.47 6.30
N ILE A 246 -19.02 -2.36 5.34
CA ILE A 246 -19.19 -2.04 3.92
C ILE A 246 -20.67 -1.94 3.61
N ILE A 247 -21.07 -0.94 2.78
CA ILE A 247 -22.41 -0.80 2.26
C ILE A 247 -22.36 -0.66 0.73
N ILE A 248 -23.28 -1.35 0.06
CA ILE A 248 -23.50 -1.25 -1.39
C ILE A 248 -25.00 -1.07 -1.60
N ASN A 249 -25.39 0.01 -2.28
CA ASN A 249 -26.80 0.27 -2.53
C ASN A 249 -27.03 1.00 -3.86
N LEU A 250 -28.25 0.91 -4.33
CA LEU A 250 -28.77 1.72 -5.43
C LEU A 250 -29.90 2.62 -4.90
N ALA A 251 -29.61 3.86 -4.60
CA ALA A 251 -30.63 4.86 -4.29
C ALA A 251 -31.31 5.37 -5.59
N ILE A 252 -32.55 5.87 -5.47
CA ILE A 252 -33.32 6.47 -6.57
C ILE A 252 -33.90 7.80 -6.08
N GLY A 253 -33.62 8.89 -6.80
CA GLY A 253 -33.94 10.25 -6.35
C GLY A 253 -32.99 10.74 -5.27
N GLY A 254 -33.45 11.59 -4.34
CA GLY A 254 -32.58 12.20 -3.34
C GLY A 254 -31.54 13.12 -4.00
N TRP A 255 -30.26 12.92 -3.69
CA TRP A 255 -29.18 13.69 -4.33
C TRP A 255 -29.13 13.55 -5.86
N ALA A 256 -29.60 12.44 -6.44
CA ALA A 256 -29.71 12.28 -7.90
C ALA A 256 -30.83 13.12 -8.52
N GLY A 257 -31.61 13.86 -7.73
CA GLY A 257 -32.67 14.72 -8.20
C GLY A 257 -33.97 13.98 -8.50
N ASN A 258 -34.92 14.73 -9.12
CA ASN A 258 -36.29 14.26 -9.37
C ASN A 258 -36.55 13.88 -10.84
N ASP A 259 -35.60 14.09 -11.73
CA ASP A 259 -35.64 13.66 -13.14
C ASP A 259 -35.24 12.20 -13.26
N ILE A 260 -36.20 11.30 -12.96
CA ILE A 260 -35.93 9.88 -12.80
C ILE A 260 -36.39 9.11 -14.05
N GLU A 261 -35.44 8.49 -14.76
CA GLU A 261 -35.71 7.71 -15.98
C GLU A 261 -35.97 6.21 -15.68
N VAL A 262 -35.99 5.81 -14.42
CA VAL A 262 -36.28 4.44 -14.00
C VAL A 262 -37.80 4.19 -14.10
N THR A 263 -38.18 3.22 -14.93
CA THR A 263 -39.59 2.79 -15.10
C THR A 263 -39.76 1.30 -14.82
N ALA A 264 -41.00 0.82 -14.82
CA ALA A 264 -41.29 -0.62 -14.70
C ALA A 264 -40.77 -1.42 -15.91
N GLU A 265 -40.80 -0.83 -17.10
CA GLU A 265 -40.34 -1.42 -18.36
C GLU A 265 -38.83 -1.25 -18.58
N ASN A 266 -38.24 -0.28 -17.91
CA ASN A 266 -36.80 0.05 -17.99
C ASN A 266 -36.18 0.22 -16.60
N PRO A 267 -36.05 -0.88 -15.83
CA PRO A 267 -35.42 -0.85 -14.51
C PRO A 267 -33.94 -0.54 -14.59
N ALA A 268 -33.40 0.02 -13.53
CA ALA A 268 -31.98 0.27 -13.37
C ALA A 268 -31.28 -0.94 -12.76
N TYR A 269 -30.05 -1.21 -13.16
CA TYR A 269 -29.24 -2.27 -12.60
C TYR A 269 -27.86 -1.73 -12.17
N TYR A 270 -27.55 -1.91 -10.89
CA TYR A 270 -26.22 -1.67 -10.34
C TYR A 270 -25.57 -3.03 -10.11
N GLU A 271 -24.45 -3.28 -10.77
CA GLU A 271 -23.80 -4.58 -10.77
C GLU A 271 -22.44 -4.49 -10.06
N ALA A 272 -22.12 -5.48 -9.22
CA ALA A 272 -20.78 -5.66 -8.68
C ALA A 272 -20.22 -7.02 -9.10
N ASP A 273 -18.99 -7.04 -9.62
CA ASP A 273 -18.25 -8.23 -10.01
C ASP A 273 -17.59 -8.85 -8.77
N TRP A 274 -16.97 -8.03 -7.94
CA TRP A 274 -16.36 -8.44 -6.68
C TRP A 274 -16.13 -7.27 -5.74
N VAL A 275 -15.95 -7.59 -4.45
CA VAL A 275 -15.47 -6.68 -3.41
C VAL A 275 -14.37 -7.36 -2.61
N ARG A 276 -13.31 -6.63 -2.28
CA ARG A 276 -12.14 -7.14 -1.57
C ARG A 276 -11.61 -6.13 -0.56
N VAL A 277 -11.14 -6.64 0.57
CA VAL A 277 -10.44 -5.82 1.57
C VAL A 277 -9.12 -6.50 1.92
N TRP A 278 -8.05 -5.71 1.84
CA TRP A 278 -6.73 -6.12 2.32
C TRP A 278 -6.36 -5.28 3.54
N GLN A 279 -5.74 -5.93 4.50
CA GLN A 279 -5.10 -5.26 5.63
C GLN A 279 -3.61 -5.54 5.62
N ALA A 280 -2.82 -4.61 6.15
CA ALA A 280 -1.41 -4.89 6.37
C ALA A 280 -1.30 -6.13 7.27
N LYS A 281 -0.57 -7.14 6.81
CA LYS A 281 -0.21 -8.25 7.70
C LYS A 281 0.41 -7.63 8.94
N PRO A 282 0.04 -8.06 10.15
CA PRO A 282 0.88 -7.76 11.29
C PRO A 282 2.28 -8.25 10.92
N ALA A 283 3.17 -7.31 10.64
CA ALA A 283 4.52 -7.66 10.23
C ALA A 283 5.06 -8.59 11.30
N LYS A 284 5.50 -9.79 10.89
CA LYS A 284 6.41 -10.55 11.76
C LYS A 284 7.54 -9.58 12.06
N PRO A 285 7.77 -9.23 13.34
CA PRO A 285 8.74 -8.19 13.65
C PRO A 285 10.06 -8.57 13.01
N ASP A 286 10.56 -7.75 12.10
CA ASP A 286 11.88 -7.98 11.52
C ASP A 286 12.92 -7.70 12.61
N THR A 287 13.56 -8.76 13.07
CA THR A 287 14.67 -8.65 14.03
C THR A 287 15.93 -8.37 13.24
N VAL A 288 16.45 -7.15 13.40
CA VAL A 288 17.56 -6.64 12.58
C VAL A 288 18.61 -5.94 13.42
N ARG A 289 19.76 -5.69 12.82
CA ARG A 289 20.75 -4.71 13.27
C ARG A 289 20.76 -3.56 12.27
N ILE A 290 20.70 -2.32 12.75
CA ILE A 290 20.61 -1.12 11.91
C ILE A 290 22.00 -0.50 11.82
N MET A 291 22.72 -0.82 10.75
CA MET A 291 24.11 -0.41 10.56
C MET A 291 24.24 0.87 9.75
N SER A 292 25.01 1.83 10.25
CA SER A 292 25.38 3.02 9.51
C SER A 292 26.24 2.69 8.30
N MET A 293 25.81 3.08 7.11
CA MET A 293 26.57 2.89 5.88
C MET A 293 27.89 3.67 5.83
N ASN A 294 28.00 4.76 6.60
CA ASN A 294 29.20 5.58 6.65
C ASN A 294 30.27 5.00 7.59
N PHE A 295 29.84 4.48 8.75
CA PHE A 295 30.77 4.08 9.82
C PHE A 295 30.91 2.56 9.99
N GLY A 296 29.93 1.78 9.52
CA GLY A 296 29.90 0.32 9.73
C GLY A 296 29.54 -0.07 11.17
N THR A 297 29.18 0.90 12.02
CA THR A 297 28.68 0.69 13.38
C THR A 297 27.16 0.65 13.39
N CYS A 298 26.55 -0.02 14.37
CA CYS A 298 25.11 -0.15 14.50
C CYS A 298 24.53 0.82 15.50
N MET A 299 23.24 1.11 15.36
CA MET A 299 22.46 1.70 16.44
C MET A 299 22.44 0.73 17.61
N VAL A 300 22.81 1.19 18.78
CA VAL A 300 22.88 0.39 20.02
C VAL A 300 22.20 1.10 21.18
N LYS A 301 21.48 0.35 21.98
CA LYS A 301 20.99 0.81 23.28
C LYS A 301 22.15 0.81 24.26
N THR A 302 22.52 1.96 24.79
CA THR A 302 23.66 2.08 25.75
C THR A 302 23.22 2.16 27.18
N GLU A 303 22.11 2.85 27.47
CA GLU A 303 21.48 2.99 28.76
C GLU A 303 19.96 2.77 28.63
N GLU A 304 19.20 2.96 29.70
CA GLU A 304 17.77 2.69 29.66
C GLU A 304 17.03 3.46 28.54
N THR A 305 17.43 4.71 28.28
CA THR A 305 16.80 5.59 27.28
C THR A 305 17.78 6.17 26.25
N ALA A 306 19.03 5.76 26.24
CA ALA A 306 20.05 6.31 25.36
C ALA A 306 20.30 5.41 24.15
N LEU A 307 20.40 6.05 22.98
CA LEU A 307 20.77 5.46 21.69
C LEU A 307 22.09 6.05 21.22
N ALA A 308 23.02 5.18 20.80
CA ALA A 308 24.30 5.58 20.23
C ALA A 308 24.67 4.71 19.02
N LEU A 309 25.83 4.95 18.44
CA LEU A 309 26.46 4.09 17.44
C LEU A 309 27.56 3.25 18.13
N GLY A 310 27.55 1.94 17.90
CA GLY A 310 28.45 1.01 18.56
C GLY A 310 28.65 -0.29 17.79
N ASP A 311 29.15 -1.30 18.50
CA ASP A 311 29.43 -2.61 17.92
C ASP A 311 28.12 -3.31 17.51
N CYS A 312 28.09 -3.83 16.29
CA CYS A 312 26.94 -4.55 15.75
C CYS A 312 26.75 -5.94 16.39
N ASN A 313 27.76 -6.52 17.05
CA ASN A 313 27.70 -7.91 17.56
C ASN A 313 26.94 -8.05 18.88
N GLY A 314 26.72 -6.96 19.61
CA GLY A 314 26.05 -6.97 20.90
C GLY A 314 24.54 -7.24 20.81
N GLU A 315 23.96 -7.83 21.85
CA GLU A 315 22.50 -7.96 21.99
C GLU A 315 21.80 -6.59 22.04
N ASN A 316 22.48 -5.57 22.54
CA ASN A 316 22.02 -4.19 22.59
C ASN A 316 21.93 -3.50 21.20
N ALA A 317 22.48 -4.13 20.14
CA ALA A 317 22.33 -3.70 18.75
C ALA A 317 21.10 -4.31 18.05
N ILE A 318 20.40 -5.23 18.72
CA ILE A 318 19.23 -5.89 18.15
C ILE A 318 18.04 -4.94 18.21
N ALA A 319 17.52 -4.59 17.06
CA ALA A 319 16.33 -3.80 16.86
C ALA A 319 15.18 -4.67 16.30
N ILE A 320 13.97 -4.37 16.72
CA ILE A 320 12.74 -4.99 16.20
C ILE A 320 11.97 -3.93 15.42
N ILE A 321 11.85 -4.09 14.12
CA ILE A 321 11.05 -3.22 13.26
C ILE A 321 9.64 -3.80 13.17
N THR A 322 8.64 -3.04 13.57
CA THR A 322 7.22 -3.41 13.48
C THR A 322 6.52 -2.44 12.55
N GLN A 323 5.87 -2.96 11.52
CA GLN A 323 5.03 -2.16 10.63
C GLN A 323 3.74 -1.77 11.36
N LEU A 324 3.36 -0.50 11.32
CA LEU A 324 2.14 0.03 11.93
C LEU A 324 1.08 0.33 10.86
N SER A 325 1.51 0.80 9.69
CA SER A 325 0.68 1.06 8.52
C SER A 325 1.47 0.81 7.24
N SER A 326 0.91 1.09 6.08
CA SER A 326 1.60 0.94 4.78
C SER A 326 2.93 1.70 4.69
N SER A 327 3.07 2.81 5.41
CA SER A 327 4.25 3.69 5.35
C SER A 327 4.91 3.96 6.70
N SER A 328 4.33 3.50 7.81
CA SER A 328 4.74 3.83 9.17
C SER A 328 5.27 2.61 9.90
N PHE A 329 6.38 2.78 10.59
CA PHE A 329 7.08 1.72 11.32
C PHE A 329 7.45 2.19 12.74
N ARG A 330 7.50 1.24 13.65
CA ARG A 330 8.04 1.39 15.00
C ARG A 330 9.34 0.59 15.10
N ILE A 331 10.37 1.16 15.71
CA ILE A 331 11.67 0.52 15.92
C ILE A 331 11.89 0.36 17.43
N ASN A 332 11.93 -0.88 17.89
CA ASN A 332 12.15 -1.23 19.30
C ASN A 332 13.59 -1.68 19.54
N PHE A 333 14.12 -1.33 20.71
CA PHE A 333 15.32 -1.90 21.33
C PHE A 333 14.90 -2.51 22.68
N GLY A 334 14.61 -3.81 22.67
CA GLY A 334 13.88 -4.44 23.78
C GLY A 334 12.45 -3.92 23.89
N ASP A 335 12.04 -3.49 25.10
CA ASP A 335 10.67 -3.02 25.36
C ASP A 335 10.43 -1.54 25.05
N ILE A 336 11.49 -0.78 24.73
CA ILE A 336 11.43 0.65 24.47
C ILE A 336 11.65 0.97 23.00
N VAL A 337 11.14 2.12 22.55
CA VAL A 337 11.11 2.49 21.12
C VAL A 337 11.97 3.70 20.84
N LEU A 338 12.51 3.74 19.61
CA LEU A 338 13.21 4.89 19.07
C LEU A 338 12.26 6.09 18.98
N GLU A 339 12.71 7.23 19.48
CA GLU A 339 11.96 8.49 19.43
C GLU A 339 12.85 9.71 19.19
N ILE A 340 12.23 10.84 18.89
CA ILE A 340 12.81 12.16 19.12
C ILE A 340 12.16 12.76 20.36
N PRO A 341 12.92 13.03 21.44
CA PRO A 341 12.38 13.42 22.73
C PRO A 341 11.49 14.68 22.65
N ASN A 342 10.37 14.63 23.38
CA ASN A 342 9.43 15.74 23.54
C ASN A 342 8.81 16.25 22.21
N GLU A 343 8.67 15.40 21.21
CA GLU A 343 8.07 15.74 19.90
C GLU A 343 8.70 16.95 19.19
N LYS A 344 9.95 17.28 19.52
CA LYS A 344 10.65 18.44 18.97
C LYS A 344 10.99 18.26 17.49
N THR A 345 10.89 19.34 16.74
CA THR A 345 11.11 19.35 15.28
C THR A 345 12.38 20.11 14.87
N ASP A 346 13.30 20.39 15.79
CA ASP A 346 14.56 21.03 15.47
C ASP A 346 15.58 20.02 14.93
N ALA A 347 16.38 20.45 13.94
CA ALA A 347 17.47 19.65 13.42
C ALA A 347 18.63 19.55 14.43
N GLY A 348 19.34 18.43 14.42
CA GLY A 348 20.48 18.17 15.30
C GLY A 348 20.13 17.60 16.66
N LEU A 349 18.85 17.33 16.92
CA LEU A 349 18.42 16.67 18.15
C LEU A 349 18.76 15.19 18.13
N ASP A 350 19.26 14.70 19.24
CA ASP A 350 19.57 13.28 19.44
C ASP A 350 18.31 12.42 19.41
N ALA A 351 18.37 11.31 18.68
CA ALA A 351 17.40 10.24 18.80
C ALA A 351 17.65 9.52 20.13
N GLY A 352 16.58 9.20 20.84
CA GLY A 352 16.61 8.47 22.10
C GLY A 352 15.65 7.26 22.06
N LEU A 353 15.40 6.71 23.24
CA LEU A 353 14.53 5.57 23.45
C LEU A 353 13.54 5.88 24.57
N TYR A 354 12.27 5.51 24.39
CA TYR A 354 11.24 5.74 25.40
C TYR A 354 10.13 4.68 25.32
N ASN A 355 9.24 4.68 26.30
CA ASN A 355 8.06 3.84 26.27
C ASN A 355 7.14 4.21 25.12
N TRP A 356 6.56 3.21 24.46
CA TRP A 356 5.61 3.44 23.37
C TRP A 356 4.35 4.19 23.85
N ASN A 357 4.05 5.33 23.25
CA ASN A 357 2.86 6.13 23.52
C ASN A 357 2.00 6.39 22.26
N GLY A 358 2.42 5.89 21.10
CA GLY A 358 1.70 6.03 19.84
C GLY A 358 1.92 7.36 19.11
N GLY A 359 2.72 8.27 19.66
CA GLY A 359 3.02 9.58 19.07
C GLY A 359 3.80 9.48 17.75
N ASN A 360 3.64 10.47 16.86
CA ASN A 360 4.34 10.48 15.56
C ASN A 360 5.86 10.66 15.70
N HIS A 361 6.35 11.16 16.83
CA HIS A 361 7.78 11.25 17.18
C HIS A 361 8.42 9.88 17.48
N GLN A 362 7.63 8.82 17.57
CA GLN A 362 8.05 7.43 17.74
C GLN A 362 7.79 6.59 16.48
N LYS A 363 7.33 7.22 15.40
CA LYS A 363 7.04 6.55 14.13
C LYS A 363 8.06 6.96 13.08
N VAL A 364 8.48 5.98 12.29
CA VAL A 364 9.51 6.12 11.26
C VAL A 364 8.94 5.70 9.91
N VAL A 365 9.20 6.49 8.89
CA VAL A 365 8.99 6.09 7.49
C VAL A 365 10.30 5.50 6.97
N ILE A 366 10.26 4.28 6.44
CA ILE A 366 11.43 3.59 5.90
C ILE A 366 11.39 3.64 4.37
N GLU A 367 12.37 4.34 3.79
CA GLU A 367 12.50 4.52 2.35
C GLU A 367 13.64 3.64 1.82
N LYS A 368 13.30 2.59 1.06
CA LYS A 368 14.30 1.73 0.40
C LYS A 368 15.07 2.51 -0.64
N GLN A 369 16.37 2.28 -0.72
CA GLN A 369 17.23 2.96 -1.67
C GLN A 369 17.39 2.13 -2.94
N GLU A 370 17.19 2.78 -4.10
CA GLU A 370 17.41 2.15 -5.40
C GLU A 370 18.89 1.80 -5.62
N GLY A 371 19.13 0.71 -6.35
CA GLY A 371 20.50 0.24 -6.66
C GLY A 371 21.12 -0.66 -5.60
N TYR A 372 20.37 -0.98 -4.51
CA TYR A 372 20.74 -1.95 -3.48
C TYR A 372 19.74 -3.11 -3.43
N ASP A 373 20.11 -4.19 -2.74
CA ASP A 373 19.29 -5.40 -2.58
C ASP A 373 18.02 -5.24 -1.73
N GLY A 374 17.66 -4.01 -1.40
CA GLY A 374 16.53 -3.67 -0.53
C GLY A 374 16.89 -3.61 0.95
N SER A 375 18.13 -3.98 1.34
CA SER A 375 18.61 -3.89 2.71
C SER A 375 19.07 -2.48 3.11
N VAL A 376 19.33 -1.60 2.13
CA VAL A 376 19.75 -0.22 2.39
C VAL A 376 18.56 0.71 2.35
N VAL A 377 18.39 1.48 3.43
CA VAL A 377 17.24 2.35 3.66
C VAL A 377 17.66 3.74 4.15
N ARG A 378 16.76 4.70 3.98
CA ARG A 378 16.74 5.94 4.74
C ARG A 378 15.56 5.89 5.68
N MET A 379 15.72 6.45 6.87
CA MET A 379 14.68 6.46 7.89
C MET A 379 14.32 7.89 8.24
N LYS A 380 13.04 8.22 8.13
CA LYS A 380 12.51 9.56 8.33
C LYS A 380 11.49 9.57 9.47
N MET A 381 11.65 10.47 10.42
CA MET A 381 10.73 10.64 11.54
C MET A 381 9.40 11.22 11.03
N GLN A 382 8.27 10.62 11.40
CA GLN A 382 6.96 10.99 10.86
C GLN A 382 6.50 12.38 11.33
N HIS A 383 6.83 12.80 12.55
CA HIS A 383 6.40 14.09 13.11
C HIS A 383 7.15 15.30 12.53
N SER A 384 8.46 15.16 12.27
CA SER A 384 9.33 16.24 11.83
C SER A 384 9.65 16.24 10.35
N ASN A 385 9.38 15.12 9.67
CA ASN A 385 9.77 14.85 8.28
C ASN A 385 11.31 14.91 8.06
N MET A 386 12.09 14.78 9.13
CA MET A 386 13.56 14.76 9.10
C MET A 386 14.10 13.34 9.11
N TYR A 387 15.27 13.16 8.50
CA TYR A 387 15.94 11.87 8.44
C TYR A 387 16.80 11.60 9.67
N LEU A 388 16.85 10.34 10.09
CA LEU A 388 17.84 9.87 11.06
C LEU A 388 19.22 9.88 10.40
N ARG A 389 20.18 10.48 11.09
CA ARG A 389 21.54 10.70 10.62
C ARG A 389 22.56 10.30 11.69
N ALA A 390 23.61 9.57 11.28
CA ALA A 390 24.80 9.41 12.10
C ALA A 390 25.57 10.74 12.17
N THR A 391 26.01 11.16 13.36
CA THR A 391 26.88 12.34 13.51
C THR A 391 28.23 12.13 12.85
N THR A 392 28.95 13.22 12.57
CA THR A 392 30.23 13.16 11.84
C THR A 392 31.36 12.47 12.60
N ASP A 393 31.27 12.39 13.92
CA ASP A 393 32.14 11.62 14.80
C ASP A 393 31.80 10.12 14.82
N GLY A 394 30.61 9.74 14.31
CA GLY A 394 30.17 8.34 14.29
C GLY A 394 29.71 7.82 15.65
N GLU A 395 29.36 8.69 16.60
CA GLU A 395 28.99 8.31 17.98
C GLU A 395 27.48 8.34 18.21
N ARG A 396 26.76 9.29 17.60
CA ARG A 396 25.35 9.55 17.87
C ARG A 396 24.45 9.43 16.66
N VAL A 397 23.16 9.28 16.90
CA VAL A 397 22.10 9.35 15.89
C VAL A 397 21.25 10.59 16.18
N ILE A 398 21.09 11.45 15.19
CA ILE A 398 20.31 12.68 15.30
C ILE A 398 19.23 12.74 14.22
N GLN A 399 18.20 13.58 14.40
CA GLN A 399 17.36 13.98 13.28
C GLN A 399 17.99 15.17 12.51
N SER A 400 17.90 15.16 11.20
CA SER A 400 18.49 16.19 10.33
C SER A 400 17.66 16.38 9.06
N TRP A 401 17.71 17.59 8.50
CA TRP A 401 17.16 17.84 7.17
C TRP A 401 17.78 16.89 6.13
N ASN A 402 17.13 16.79 4.98
CA ASN A 402 17.69 16.05 3.86
C ASN A 402 19.01 16.69 3.41
N ASP A 403 20.12 16.03 3.68
CA ASP A 403 21.47 16.48 3.29
C ASP A 403 21.88 15.75 2.02
N ASP A 404 21.42 16.18 0.86
CA ASP A 404 21.86 15.76 -0.47
C ASP A 404 22.53 14.35 -0.54
N TRP A 405 21.79 13.32 -0.08
CA TRP A 405 22.21 11.92 -0.20
C TRP A 405 23.53 11.55 0.50
N THR A 406 23.77 12.06 1.69
CA THR A 406 24.97 11.66 2.45
C THR A 406 24.81 10.27 3.04
N TRP A 407 25.88 9.49 3.03
CA TRP A 407 25.97 8.16 3.66
C TRP A 407 25.60 8.17 5.15
N ASN A 408 25.71 9.30 5.79
CA ASN A 408 25.33 9.50 7.19
C ASN A 408 23.83 9.30 7.44
N GLN A 409 22.99 9.40 6.40
CA GLN A 409 21.55 9.18 6.47
C GLN A 409 21.12 7.81 5.87
N MET A 410 22.09 6.99 5.46
CA MET A 410 21.85 5.67 4.91
C MET A 410 22.16 4.58 5.93
N TRP A 411 21.27 3.62 6.02
CA TRP A 411 21.32 2.55 7.00
C TRP A 411 21.15 1.21 6.31
N ARG A 412 21.91 0.21 6.70
CA ARG A 412 21.72 -1.16 6.25
C ARG A 412 21.02 -1.95 7.32
N LEU A 413 19.95 -2.64 6.95
CA LEU A 413 19.24 -3.59 7.79
C LEU A 413 19.93 -4.96 7.63
N LEU A 414 20.56 -5.46 8.69
CA LEU A 414 21.20 -6.77 8.76
C LEU A 414 20.30 -7.71 9.56
N GLU A 415 20.11 -8.95 9.13
CA GLU A 415 19.38 -9.94 9.92
C GLU A 415 20.10 -10.18 11.24
N ALA A 416 19.37 -10.22 12.36
CA ALA A 416 19.97 -10.40 13.69
C ALA A 416 20.59 -11.78 13.90
N THR A 417 20.19 -12.78 13.09
CA THR A 417 20.70 -14.16 13.09
C THR A 417 21.92 -14.34 12.19
N ASP A 418 22.40 -13.27 11.53
CA ASP A 418 23.59 -13.34 10.68
C ASP A 418 24.85 -13.52 11.55
N ASP A 419 25.22 -14.77 11.81
CA ASP A 419 26.42 -15.16 12.56
C ASP A 419 27.74 -14.76 11.89
N SER A 420 27.69 -14.19 10.67
CA SER A 420 28.89 -13.72 9.96
C SER A 420 29.58 -12.52 10.64
N LEU A 421 28.96 -11.96 11.67
CA LEU A 421 29.51 -10.84 12.46
C LEU A 421 30.23 -11.30 13.75
N LYS A 422 30.18 -12.58 14.09
CA LYS A 422 30.96 -13.10 15.24
C LYS A 422 32.40 -13.31 14.79
N GLU A 423 33.32 -12.46 15.22
CA GLU A 423 34.73 -12.75 15.17
C GLU A 423 35.06 -13.99 16.03
N ASP A 424 35.68 -14.97 15.39
CA ASP A 424 36.06 -16.23 16.00
C ASP A 424 37.21 -16.01 17.00
N SER A 425 36.89 -15.96 18.28
CA SER A 425 37.89 -16.03 19.36
C SER A 425 37.85 -17.39 20.00
N SER A 426 38.02 -18.45 19.23
CA SER A 426 38.52 -19.74 19.77
C SER A 426 38.86 -20.72 18.63
N THR A 427 40.11 -21.14 18.63
CA THR A 427 40.64 -22.29 17.90
C THR A 427 39.95 -23.58 18.34
N SER A 428 39.16 -24.20 17.45
CA SER A 428 39.08 -25.67 17.35
C SER A 428 38.33 -26.14 16.08
N ASN A 429 38.98 -27.09 15.39
CA ASN A 429 38.51 -27.76 14.19
C ASN A 429 37.14 -28.43 14.32
N SER A 430 36.20 -28.12 13.43
CA SER A 430 35.23 -29.10 12.93
C SER A 430 34.62 -28.68 11.60
N LYS A 431 34.40 -29.65 10.75
CA LYS A 431 34.03 -29.61 9.34
C LYS A 431 32.76 -28.77 9.08
N LEU A 432 32.90 -27.76 8.24
CA LEU A 432 31.79 -26.99 7.67
C LEU A 432 31.29 -27.64 6.37
N GLY A 433 29.99 -27.85 6.32
CA GLY A 433 29.24 -28.03 5.07
C GLY A 433 28.99 -26.65 4.43
N ASN A 434 29.34 -26.53 3.16
CA ASN A 434 29.27 -25.33 2.36
C ASN A 434 27.83 -24.77 2.25
N ILE A 435 27.62 -23.55 2.75
CA ILE A 435 26.60 -22.62 2.23
C ILE A 435 27.38 -21.35 1.82
N SER A 436 27.58 -21.18 0.51
CA SER A 436 28.29 -20.03 -0.05
C SER A 436 27.29 -18.83 -0.19
N ASN A 437 27.30 -17.93 0.75
CA ASN A 437 26.81 -16.57 0.54
C ASN A 437 27.99 -15.69 0.13
N THR A 438 28.33 -15.70 -1.15
CA THR A 438 29.34 -14.81 -1.72
C THR A 438 28.69 -13.48 -2.07
N TYR A 439 28.88 -12.45 -1.23
CA TYR A 439 28.58 -11.08 -1.62
C TYR A 439 29.60 -10.64 -2.67
N GLU A 440 29.11 -10.26 -3.84
CA GLU A 440 29.97 -9.66 -4.85
C GLU A 440 30.34 -8.23 -4.48
N THR A 441 31.57 -7.81 -4.83
CA THR A 441 31.99 -6.41 -4.71
C THR A 441 31.09 -5.52 -5.56
N SER A 442 30.38 -4.59 -4.95
CA SER A 442 29.52 -3.64 -5.64
C SER A 442 30.26 -2.33 -5.93
N ILE A 443 30.05 -1.79 -7.11
CA ILE A 443 30.63 -0.52 -7.57
C ILE A 443 29.54 0.20 -8.33
N HIS A 444 29.12 1.38 -7.84
CA HIS A 444 28.19 2.22 -8.56
C HIS A 444 28.56 3.71 -8.47
N GLN A 445 28.11 4.48 -9.45
CA GLN A 445 28.34 5.90 -9.51
C GLN A 445 27.02 6.65 -9.34
N ALA A 446 27.00 7.63 -8.44
CA ALA A 446 25.91 8.57 -8.30
C ALA A 446 26.46 10.00 -8.29
N GLY A 447 26.12 10.76 -9.34
CA GLY A 447 26.66 12.09 -9.57
C GLY A 447 28.18 12.08 -9.63
N GLU A 448 28.82 12.90 -8.82
CA GLU A 448 30.31 13.01 -8.76
C GLU A 448 30.95 12.01 -7.80
N ASN A 449 30.21 11.09 -7.22
CA ASN A 449 30.72 10.12 -6.27
C ASN A 449 30.70 8.69 -6.85
N LEU A 450 31.81 7.98 -6.68
CA LEU A 450 31.98 6.58 -7.00
C LEU A 450 32.01 5.79 -5.69
N PHE A 451 31.05 4.94 -5.51
CA PHE A 451 30.83 4.14 -4.32
C PHE A 451 31.36 2.74 -4.56
N ILE A 452 32.15 2.23 -3.64
CA ILE A 452 32.76 0.92 -3.72
C ILE A 452 32.55 0.19 -2.41
N GLU A 453 31.86 -0.94 -2.45
CA GLU A 453 31.66 -1.84 -1.33
C GLU A 453 32.39 -3.16 -1.62
N LEU A 454 33.22 -3.59 -0.66
CA LEU A 454 33.99 -4.82 -0.79
C LEU A 454 33.08 -6.02 -0.55
N GLY A 455 33.13 -6.99 -1.47
CA GLY A 455 32.49 -8.28 -1.28
C GLY A 455 33.18 -9.14 -0.22
N SER A 456 32.54 -10.24 0.14
CA SER A 456 33.01 -11.19 1.14
C SER A 456 34.43 -11.75 0.89
N HIS A 457 34.94 -11.59 -0.32
CA HIS A 457 36.32 -11.97 -0.66
C HIS A 457 37.42 -11.12 0.00
N PHE A 458 37.08 -9.92 0.49
CA PHE A 458 38.02 -8.97 1.09
C PHE A 458 37.83 -8.85 2.61
N VAL A 459 37.83 -9.96 3.31
CA VAL A 459 37.54 -10.07 4.76
C VAL A 459 38.37 -9.10 5.61
N ASN A 460 39.64 -8.85 5.22
CA ASN A 460 40.55 -7.96 5.91
C ASN A 460 40.66 -6.58 5.24
N GLY A 461 39.69 -6.22 4.40
CA GLY A 461 39.71 -4.99 3.63
C GLY A 461 40.58 -5.04 2.38
N ALA A 462 40.57 -3.98 1.62
CA ALA A 462 41.36 -3.87 0.38
C ALA A 462 41.96 -2.47 0.19
N THR A 463 42.99 -2.40 -0.60
CA THR A 463 43.46 -1.19 -1.24
C THR A 463 42.73 -1.01 -2.56
N ILE A 464 42.05 0.10 -2.72
CA ILE A 464 41.30 0.43 -3.93
C ILE A 464 42.05 1.52 -4.66
N ARG A 465 42.32 1.30 -5.95
CA ARG A 465 42.99 2.25 -6.83
C ARG A 465 42.14 2.56 -8.03
N ILE A 466 42.02 3.84 -8.36
CA ILE A 466 41.40 4.28 -9.61
C ILE A 466 42.57 4.58 -10.58
N LEU A 467 42.53 3.95 -11.73
CA LEU A 467 43.56 4.02 -12.74
C LEU A 467 42.97 4.60 -14.03
N ASP A 468 43.76 5.36 -14.79
CA ASP A 468 43.36 5.76 -16.15
C ASP A 468 43.51 4.57 -17.14
N LEU A 469 43.21 4.79 -18.42
CA LEU A 469 43.32 3.78 -19.47
C LEU A 469 44.79 3.29 -19.71
N HIS A 470 45.79 4.06 -19.25
CA HIS A 470 47.19 3.72 -19.37
C HIS A 470 47.73 3.01 -18.12
N GLY A 471 46.82 2.74 -17.14
CA GLY A 471 47.20 2.09 -15.89
C GLY A 471 47.87 3.00 -14.85
N ARG A 472 47.88 4.33 -15.07
CA ARG A 472 48.41 5.26 -14.08
C ARG A 472 47.42 5.44 -12.94
N GLU A 473 47.90 5.38 -11.72
CA GLU A 473 47.11 5.60 -10.52
C GLU A 473 46.74 7.07 -10.41
N ILE A 474 45.42 7.35 -10.26
CA ILE A 474 44.85 8.69 -10.10
C ILE A 474 44.44 8.90 -8.66
N MET A 475 43.83 7.88 -8.05
CA MET A 475 43.34 7.90 -6.67
C MET A 475 43.61 6.56 -6.03
N GLN A 476 43.89 6.58 -4.71
CA GLN A 476 44.04 5.37 -3.90
C GLN A 476 43.39 5.57 -2.55
N ARG A 477 42.73 4.50 -2.05
CA ARG A 477 42.25 4.46 -0.68
C ARG A 477 42.30 3.03 -0.15
N LYS A 478 42.66 2.89 1.13
CA LYS A 478 42.55 1.63 1.85
C LYS A 478 41.26 1.64 2.69
N THR A 479 40.50 0.58 2.63
CA THR A 479 39.27 0.44 3.40
C THR A 479 39.09 -1.00 3.87
N SER A 480 38.44 -1.17 4.99
CA SER A 480 38.08 -2.49 5.50
C SER A 480 36.78 -3.02 4.89
N ARG A 481 35.90 -2.15 4.40
CA ARG A 481 34.57 -2.57 3.95
C ARG A 481 34.03 -1.77 2.77
N SER A 482 33.96 -0.46 2.88
CA SER A 482 33.44 0.42 1.82
C SER A 482 34.19 1.74 1.75
N THR A 483 34.12 2.43 0.62
CA THR A 483 34.72 3.75 0.43
C THR A 483 34.04 4.53 -0.69
N ILE A 484 34.23 5.86 -0.66
CA ILE A 484 33.76 6.76 -1.69
C ILE A 484 34.94 7.51 -2.30
N PHE A 485 34.97 7.58 -3.62
CA PHE A 485 35.85 8.49 -4.33
C PHE A 485 35.06 9.63 -4.94
N ASN A 486 35.42 10.87 -4.64
CA ASN A 486 34.88 12.00 -5.36
C ASN A 486 35.54 12.07 -6.75
N THR A 487 34.73 11.94 -7.78
CA THR A 487 35.18 11.88 -9.18
C THR A 487 35.10 13.22 -9.90
N ARG A 488 34.83 14.32 -9.17
CA ARG A 488 34.67 15.68 -9.74
C ARG A 488 35.90 16.12 -10.52
N SER A 489 37.09 15.78 -10.04
CA SER A 489 38.37 16.10 -10.68
C SER A 489 38.71 15.21 -11.88
N LEU A 490 37.96 14.12 -12.11
CA LEU A 490 38.20 13.25 -13.25
C LEU A 490 37.58 13.82 -14.51
N SER A 491 38.27 13.75 -15.63
CA SER A 491 37.73 14.06 -16.95
C SER A 491 36.68 13.00 -17.37
N SER A 492 35.75 13.38 -18.25
CA SER A 492 34.83 12.37 -18.84
C SER A 492 35.65 11.30 -19.57
N GLY A 493 35.40 10.03 -19.25
CA GLY A 493 36.18 8.92 -19.79
C GLY A 493 35.93 7.60 -19.09
N VAL A 494 36.68 6.58 -19.50
CA VAL A 494 36.68 5.25 -18.90
C VAL A 494 37.87 5.10 -17.95
N TYR A 495 37.61 4.54 -16.77
CA TYR A 495 38.58 4.32 -15.73
C TYR A 495 38.54 2.87 -15.25
N HIS A 496 39.66 2.38 -14.73
CA HIS A 496 39.76 1.10 -14.09
C HIS A 496 39.78 1.24 -12.57
N ILE A 497 39.10 0.37 -11.89
CA ILE A 497 39.12 0.25 -10.44
C ILE A 497 39.77 -1.06 -10.09
N LEU A 498 40.93 -0.99 -9.46
CA LEU A 498 41.68 -2.14 -8.99
C LEU A 498 41.52 -2.25 -7.47
N LEU A 499 40.91 -3.34 -7.03
CA LEU A 499 40.81 -3.71 -5.63
C LEU A 499 41.83 -4.82 -5.32
N SER A 500 42.59 -4.68 -4.25
CA SER A 500 43.60 -5.69 -3.86
C SER A 500 43.78 -5.72 -2.34
N ASP A 501 43.77 -6.92 -1.75
CA ASP A 501 44.15 -7.18 -0.35
C ASP A 501 45.59 -7.75 -0.20
N GLY A 502 46.32 -7.80 -1.29
CA GLY A 502 47.66 -8.41 -1.35
C GLY A 502 47.67 -9.88 -1.77
N LYS A 503 46.53 -10.59 -1.63
CA LYS A 503 46.40 -12.01 -2.01
C LYS A 503 45.57 -12.16 -3.29
N GLN A 504 44.57 -11.34 -3.47
CA GLN A 504 43.70 -11.35 -4.63
C GLN A 504 43.53 -9.95 -5.22
N LYS A 505 43.08 -9.89 -6.48
CA LYS A 505 42.85 -8.66 -7.20
C LYS A 505 41.56 -8.76 -8.00
N ILE A 506 40.72 -7.72 -7.93
CA ILE A 506 39.53 -7.55 -8.77
C ILE A 506 39.73 -6.28 -9.60
N LEU A 507 39.47 -6.37 -10.90
CA LEU A 507 39.51 -5.26 -11.82
C LEU A 507 38.12 -5.02 -12.37
N LYS A 508 37.57 -3.82 -12.16
CA LYS A 508 36.28 -3.37 -12.70
C LYS A 508 36.48 -2.10 -13.54
N ARG A 509 35.50 -1.72 -14.31
CA ARG A 509 35.52 -0.48 -15.11
C ARG A 509 34.33 0.40 -14.71
N PHE A 510 34.55 1.70 -14.72
CA PHE A 510 33.46 2.67 -14.67
C PHE A 510 33.65 3.75 -15.72
N ARG A 511 32.59 4.43 -16.10
CA ARG A 511 32.61 5.55 -17.05
C ARG A 511 32.09 6.79 -16.32
N LYS A 512 32.92 7.83 -16.30
CA LYS A 512 32.51 9.15 -15.86
C LYS A 512 31.86 9.95 -16.98
#